data_45d7d031b77782c3b0f7d7e349795e8b
#
_entry.id   45d7d031b77782c3b0f7d7e349795e8b
#
_cell.length_a   1.000
_cell.length_b   1.000
_cell.length_c   1.000
_cell.angle_alpha   90.00
_cell.angle_beta   90.00
_cell.angle_gamma   90.00
#
_symmetry.space_group_name_H-M   'P 1'
#
loop_
_entity.id
_entity.type
_entity.pdbx_description
1 polymer ?
#
loop_
_entity_poly.entity_id
_entity_poly.type
_entity_poly.pdbx_seq_one_letter_code
_entity_poly.pdbx_strand_id
1 'polypeptide(L)'
;MRWSLGLYVITYARMVLPAANEPYDVASVGPRVHALREAMGLSLRELALRCGVSAPMLSQVERGETSPTLQVAARIAQGLELRLSQLLRLDEGGSVTVVRAGERRGGGNQGDGHRFEILTPPLPGQRAELSLHTLDAGAATGGPSDPPLHEPGSRETTLVEQGSVVLVCDGRRHELAAGDCVTFDADLPHHFENPGPGDARLLAVLAAGLRRS
;
A
#
# COMPACT_ATOMS: atom_id res chain seq x y z
N MET A 1 2.19 34.58 -21.29
CA MET A 1 2.67 33.23 -20.90
C MET A 1 3.02 33.27 -19.41
N ARG A 2 2.12 32.82 -18.56
CA ARG A 2 2.37 32.69 -17.11
C ARG A 2 2.12 31.24 -16.75
N TRP A 3 3.21 30.52 -16.41
CA TRP A 3 3.17 29.18 -15.87
C TRP A 3 2.72 29.28 -14.40
N SER A 4 1.55 28.77 -14.09
CA SER A 4 1.09 28.62 -12.71
C SER A 4 1.55 27.24 -12.22
N LEU A 5 2.61 27.21 -11.42
CA LEU A 5 2.98 26.06 -10.63
C LEU A 5 1.92 25.90 -9.52
N GLY A 6 1.03 24.95 -9.69
CA GLY A 6 0.14 24.49 -8.63
C GLY A 6 0.94 23.83 -7.53
N LEU A 7 1.17 24.54 -6.44
CA LEU A 7 1.77 24.02 -5.22
C LEU A 7 0.75 23.08 -4.56
N TYR A 8 0.96 21.76 -4.66
CA TYR A 8 0.23 20.79 -3.84
C TYR A 8 0.66 20.97 -2.39
N VAL A 9 -0.08 21.75 -1.64
CA VAL A 9 0.05 21.81 -0.18
C VAL A 9 -0.65 20.57 0.39
N ILE A 10 0.13 19.57 0.72
CA ILE A 10 -0.36 18.45 1.54
C ILE A 10 -0.58 19.01 2.94
N THR A 11 -1.83 19.30 3.25
CA THR A 11 -2.23 19.68 4.61
C THR A 11 -2.14 18.42 5.47
N TYR A 12 -1.07 18.28 6.22
CA TYR A 12 -0.98 17.29 7.29
C TYR A 12 -2.06 17.60 8.34
N ALA A 13 -3.18 16.88 8.27
CA ALA A 13 -4.16 16.88 9.34
C ALA A 13 -3.44 16.43 10.62
N ARG A 14 -3.67 17.19 11.66
CA ARG A 14 -3.13 17.09 13.02
C ARG A 14 -3.05 15.63 13.49
N MET A 15 -1.84 15.09 13.49
CA MET A 15 -1.53 13.77 14.03
C MET A 15 -1.83 13.81 15.53
N VAL A 16 -2.94 13.20 15.93
CA VAL A 16 -3.19 12.94 17.36
C VAL A 16 -2.20 11.84 17.74
N LEU A 17 -1.14 12.21 18.43
CA LEU A 17 -0.23 11.25 19.02
C LEU A 17 -1.02 10.42 20.02
N PRO A 18 -1.00 9.07 19.95
CA PRO A 18 -1.59 8.25 21.00
C PRO A 18 -0.87 8.56 22.32
N ALA A 19 -1.61 8.50 23.41
CA ALA A 19 -1.06 8.75 24.74
C ALA A 19 0.14 7.83 24.98
N ALA A 20 1.30 8.42 25.26
CA ALA A 20 2.56 7.72 25.49
C ALA A 20 2.50 7.03 26.86
N ASN A 21 1.91 5.82 26.93
CA ASN A 21 1.95 5.08 28.21
C ASN A 21 1.85 3.55 28.14
N GLU A 22 2.07 2.93 26.98
CA GLU A 22 2.36 1.49 26.95
C GLU A 22 3.83 1.32 26.55
N PRO A 23 4.67 0.69 27.39
CA PRO A 23 6.05 0.42 27.00
C PRO A 23 6.06 -0.52 25.79
N TYR A 24 6.79 -0.13 24.75
CA TYR A 24 6.97 -0.98 23.58
C TYR A 24 7.52 -2.34 24.01
N ASP A 25 6.77 -3.41 23.74
CA ASP A 25 7.20 -4.76 24.05
C ASP A 25 8.27 -5.21 23.03
N VAL A 26 9.52 -4.92 23.34
CA VAL A 26 10.69 -5.35 22.55
C VAL A 26 10.79 -6.87 22.52
N ALA A 27 10.19 -7.59 23.46
CA ALA A 27 10.17 -9.05 23.51
C ALA A 27 9.36 -9.67 22.34
N SER A 28 8.46 -8.90 21.74
CA SER A 28 7.65 -9.36 20.59
C SER A 28 8.40 -9.40 19.25
N VAL A 29 9.57 -8.77 19.14
CA VAL A 29 10.33 -8.68 17.88
C VAL A 29 10.83 -10.05 17.42
N GLY A 30 11.32 -10.88 18.32
CA GLY A 30 11.84 -12.20 17.98
C GLY A 30 10.81 -13.15 17.35
N PRO A 31 9.68 -13.42 18.01
CA PRO A 31 8.58 -14.20 17.45
C PRO A 31 8.08 -13.65 16.11
N ARG A 32 8.08 -12.33 15.94
CA ARG A 32 7.68 -11.68 14.69
C ARG A 32 8.67 -11.96 13.55
N VAL A 33 9.97 -11.85 13.81
CA VAL A 33 11.01 -12.21 12.83
C VAL A 33 10.84 -13.65 12.38
N HIS A 34 10.63 -14.56 13.34
CA HIS A 34 10.39 -15.97 13.07
C HIS A 34 9.17 -16.18 12.15
N ALA A 35 8.02 -15.61 12.51
CA ALA A 35 6.79 -15.73 11.73
C ALA A 35 6.92 -15.15 10.31
N LEU A 36 7.60 -14.00 10.16
CA LEU A 36 7.84 -13.39 8.85
C LEU A 36 8.78 -14.24 7.99
N ARG A 37 9.85 -14.80 8.59
CA ARG A 37 10.77 -15.70 7.90
C ARG A 37 10.05 -16.96 7.39
N GLU A 38 9.24 -17.60 8.23
CA GLU A 38 8.43 -18.76 7.85
C GLU A 38 7.42 -18.41 6.73
N ALA A 39 6.74 -17.28 6.85
CA ALA A 39 5.78 -16.81 5.83
C ALA A 39 6.45 -16.53 4.47
N MET A 40 7.74 -16.19 4.47
CA MET A 40 8.55 -16.01 3.25
C MET A 40 9.18 -17.32 2.75
N GLY A 41 8.97 -18.43 3.44
CA GLY A 41 9.57 -19.74 3.11
C GLY A 41 11.09 -19.78 3.25
N LEU A 42 11.69 -18.88 4.05
CA LEU A 42 13.12 -18.78 4.22
C LEU A 42 13.63 -19.68 5.36
N SER A 43 14.71 -20.40 5.12
CA SER A 43 15.46 -21.02 6.20
C SER A 43 16.17 -19.97 7.06
N LEU A 44 16.52 -20.34 8.29
CA LEU A 44 17.29 -19.46 9.19
C LEU A 44 18.62 -19.00 8.55
N ARG A 45 19.29 -19.89 7.80
CA ARG A 45 20.56 -19.59 7.13
C ARG A 45 20.37 -18.60 5.98
N GLU A 46 19.32 -18.74 5.20
CA GLU A 46 19.01 -17.82 4.10
C GLU A 46 18.70 -16.43 4.62
N LEU A 47 17.87 -16.30 5.66
CA LEU A 47 17.60 -14.99 6.25
C LEU A 47 18.88 -14.38 6.87
N ALA A 48 19.67 -15.18 7.59
CA ALA A 48 20.94 -14.73 8.17
C ALA A 48 21.90 -14.17 7.10
N LEU A 49 21.98 -14.85 5.94
CA LEU A 49 22.77 -14.39 4.79
C LEU A 49 22.24 -13.06 4.23
N ARG A 50 20.91 -12.95 4.02
CA ARG A 50 20.27 -11.70 3.53
C ARG A 50 20.49 -10.52 4.47
N CYS A 51 20.46 -10.76 5.78
CA CYS A 51 20.63 -9.72 6.79
C CYS A 51 22.09 -9.37 7.08
N GLY A 52 23.06 -10.18 6.63
CA GLY A 52 24.46 -10.04 7.03
C GLY A 52 24.69 -10.23 8.53
N VAL A 53 23.90 -11.11 9.20
CA VAL A 53 24.06 -11.50 10.61
C VAL A 53 24.38 -12.99 10.70
N SER A 54 24.94 -13.45 11.83
CA SER A 54 25.20 -14.88 11.99
C SER A 54 23.90 -15.66 12.27
N ALA A 55 23.79 -16.88 11.73
CA ALA A 55 22.62 -17.73 11.97
C ALA A 55 22.39 -18.04 13.47
N PRO A 56 23.42 -18.26 14.32
CA PRO A 56 23.22 -18.39 15.76
C PRO A 56 22.60 -17.13 16.40
N MET A 57 23.08 -15.94 16.02
CA MET A 57 22.53 -14.68 16.52
C MET A 57 21.06 -14.50 16.11
N LEU A 58 20.74 -14.74 14.85
CA LEU A 58 19.37 -14.66 14.37
C LEU A 58 18.45 -15.64 15.10
N SER A 59 18.94 -16.88 15.34
CA SER A 59 18.22 -17.89 16.11
C SER A 59 17.92 -17.44 17.55
N GLN A 60 18.89 -16.81 18.23
CA GLN A 60 18.71 -16.27 19.58
C GLN A 60 17.69 -15.11 19.60
N VAL A 61 17.73 -14.26 18.57
CA VAL A 61 16.73 -13.17 18.39
C VAL A 61 15.34 -13.77 18.21
N GLU A 62 15.16 -14.73 17.30
CA GLU A 62 13.85 -15.36 17.02
C GLU A 62 13.24 -16.04 18.25
N ARG A 63 14.06 -16.62 19.12
CA ARG A 63 13.61 -17.23 20.39
C ARG A 63 13.42 -16.22 21.53
N GLY A 64 13.71 -14.93 21.29
CA GLY A 64 13.61 -13.90 22.33
C GLY A 64 14.70 -14.00 23.39
N GLU A 65 15.74 -14.80 23.19
CA GLU A 65 16.87 -14.97 24.13
C GLU A 65 17.79 -13.75 24.14
N THR A 66 17.77 -12.97 23.06
CA THR A 66 18.58 -11.75 22.92
C THR A 66 17.77 -10.69 22.17
N SER A 67 17.72 -9.49 22.73
CA SER A 67 17.17 -8.33 22.03
C SER A 67 18.18 -7.81 21.00
N PRO A 68 17.80 -7.65 19.72
CA PRO A 68 18.70 -7.11 18.72
C PRO A 68 19.00 -5.63 19.00
N THR A 69 20.24 -5.21 18.77
CA THR A 69 20.55 -3.78 18.71
C THR A 69 19.78 -3.14 17.56
N LEU A 70 19.57 -1.82 17.58
CA LEU A 70 18.89 -1.10 16.51
C LEU A 70 19.52 -1.36 15.14
N GLN A 71 20.84 -1.46 15.07
CA GLN A 71 21.56 -1.77 13.84
C GLN A 71 21.27 -3.19 13.35
N VAL A 72 21.22 -4.17 14.25
CA VAL A 72 20.88 -5.57 13.91
C VAL A 72 19.42 -5.67 13.47
N ALA A 73 18.51 -5.00 14.19
CA ALA A 73 17.10 -4.95 13.82
C ALA A 73 16.88 -4.31 12.44
N ALA A 74 17.63 -3.25 12.10
CA ALA A 74 17.57 -2.63 10.78
C ALA A 74 18.04 -3.59 9.67
N ARG A 75 19.11 -4.37 9.90
CA ARG A 75 19.58 -5.38 8.96
C ARG A 75 18.57 -6.52 8.78
N ILE A 76 17.95 -6.97 9.89
CA ILE A 76 16.91 -8.01 9.84
C ILE A 76 15.69 -7.49 9.06
N ALA A 77 15.25 -6.25 9.33
CA ALA A 77 14.17 -5.62 8.58
C ALA A 77 14.49 -5.59 7.08
N GLN A 78 15.69 -5.15 6.71
CA GLN A 78 16.14 -5.11 5.31
C GLN A 78 16.14 -6.50 4.66
N GLY A 79 16.62 -7.54 5.36
CA GLY A 79 16.62 -8.91 4.85
C GLY A 79 15.22 -9.51 4.69
N LEU A 80 14.25 -8.98 5.44
CA LEU A 80 12.81 -9.28 5.32
C LEU A 80 12.08 -8.32 4.37
N GLU A 81 12.80 -7.42 3.69
CA GLU A 81 12.23 -6.41 2.81
C GLU A 81 11.22 -5.48 3.51
N LEU A 82 11.46 -5.17 4.77
CA LEU A 82 10.64 -4.31 5.61
C LEU A 82 11.38 -3.03 5.99
N ARG A 83 10.62 -1.99 6.33
CA ARG A 83 11.17 -0.86 7.09
C ARG A 83 11.35 -1.28 8.55
N LEU A 84 12.30 -0.65 9.25
CA LEU A 84 12.53 -0.93 10.67
C LEU A 84 11.28 -0.68 11.53
N SER A 85 10.51 0.40 11.25
CA SER A 85 9.25 0.69 11.93
C SER A 85 8.23 -0.45 11.79
N GLN A 86 8.18 -1.07 10.61
CA GLN A 86 7.32 -2.21 10.34
C GLN A 86 7.75 -3.46 11.13
N LEU A 87 9.05 -3.71 11.24
CA LEU A 87 9.56 -4.81 12.04
C LEU A 87 9.25 -4.62 13.53
N LEU A 88 9.41 -3.40 14.02
CA LEU A 88 9.24 -3.06 15.44
C LEU A 88 7.78 -2.79 15.85
N ARG A 89 6.84 -2.77 14.90
CA ARG A 89 5.43 -2.41 15.16
C ARG A 89 5.24 -1.10 15.95
N LEU A 90 6.11 -0.14 15.74
CA LEU A 90 6.10 1.12 16.49
C LEU A 90 4.79 1.93 16.30
N ASP A 91 3.97 1.55 15.33
CA ASP A 91 2.76 2.27 14.93
C ASP A 91 1.49 1.40 15.04
N GLU A 92 1.58 0.19 15.60
CA GLU A 92 0.43 -0.71 15.69
C GLU A 92 -0.34 -0.49 17.00
N GLY A 93 -1.25 0.45 17.00
CA GLY A 93 -2.28 0.60 18.02
C GLY A 93 -3.42 -0.42 17.85
N GLY A 94 -3.16 -1.73 18.07
CA GLY A 94 -4.21 -2.74 18.09
C GLY A 94 -4.24 -3.70 16.89
N SER A 95 -4.74 -4.92 17.12
CA SER A 95 -4.89 -5.99 16.10
C SER A 95 -6.06 -5.75 15.13
N VAL A 96 -6.94 -4.79 15.43
CA VAL A 96 -8.12 -4.46 14.62
C VAL A 96 -8.21 -2.94 14.46
N THR A 97 -8.23 -2.50 13.22
CA THR A 97 -8.48 -1.09 12.88
C THR A 97 -9.75 -0.99 12.05
N VAL A 98 -10.67 -0.14 12.48
CA VAL A 98 -11.93 0.11 11.78
C VAL A 98 -11.90 1.51 11.19
N VAL A 99 -12.03 1.61 9.86
CA VAL A 99 -12.23 2.88 9.17
C VAL A 99 -13.72 3.07 8.94
N ARG A 100 -14.32 4.04 9.60
CA ARG A 100 -15.74 4.37 9.41
C ARG A 100 -15.94 5.13 8.11
N ALA A 101 -17.13 5.00 7.50
CA ALA A 101 -17.43 5.65 6.21
C ALA A 101 -17.17 7.17 6.23
N GLY A 102 -17.48 7.85 7.34
CA GLY A 102 -17.23 9.29 7.49
C GLY A 102 -15.77 9.66 7.82
N GLU A 103 -14.87 8.69 8.01
CA GLU A 103 -13.46 8.89 8.36
C GLU A 103 -12.52 8.50 7.22
N ARG A 104 -13.07 8.07 6.10
CA ARG A 104 -12.30 7.68 4.92
C ARG A 104 -11.51 8.87 4.39
N ARG A 105 -10.26 8.62 4.08
CA ARG A 105 -9.43 9.60 3.37
C ARG A 105 -9.81 9.53 1.90
N GLY A 106 -9.82 10.65 1.24
CA GLY A 106 -10.15 10.68 -0.16
C GLY A 106 -9.75 11.99 -0.81
N GLY A 107 -9.95 12.06 -2.08
CA GLY A 107 -9.67 13.19 -2.92
C GLY A 107 -10.49 13.13 -4.20
N GLY A 108 -10.15 13.98 -5.11
CA GLY A 108 -10.78 14.14 -6.40
C GLY A 108 -11.05 15.61 -6.67
N ASN A 109 -10.94 15.99 -7.92
CA ASN A 109 -11.33 17.31 -8.36
C ASN A 109 -12.84 17.30 -8.63
N GLN A 110 -13.60 18.14 -7.92
CA GLN A 110 -15.04 18.30 -8.18
C GLN A 110 -15.34 18.74 -9.63
N GLY A 111 -14.33 19.26 -10.36
CA GLY A 111 -14.44 19.66 -11.75
C GLY A 111 -14.22 18.56 -12.79
N ASP A 112 -13.55 17.48 -12.41
CA ASP A 112 -13.14 16.42 -13.34
C ASP A 112 -14.03 15.17 -13.27
N GLY A 113 -15.05 15.19 -12.40
CA GLY A 113 -16.02 14.10 -12.25
C GLY A 113 -15.44 12.80 -11.67
N HIS A 114 -14.22 12.81 -11.15
CA HIS A 114 -13.59 11.67 -10.47
C HIS A 114 -13.45 11.96 -8.97
N ARG A 115 -13.95 11.04 -8.15
CA ARG A 115 -13.83 11.03 -6.69
C ARG A 115 -13.29 9.68 -6.24
N PHE A 116 -12.45 9.68 -5.21
CA PHE A 116 -12.00 8.42 -4.60
C PHE A 116 -11.97 8.52 -3.08
N GLU A 117 -12.13 7.37 -2.44
CA GLU A 117 -12.04 7.17 -1.00
C GLU A 117 -11.11 6.02 -0.71
N ILE A 118 -10.13 6.21 0.18
CA ILE A 118 -9.24 5.15 0.65
C ILE A 118 -9.91 4.45 1.83
N LEU A 119 -10.15 3.16 1.69
CA LEU A 119 -10.88 2.33 2.65
C LEU A 119 -9.96 1.73 3.71
N THR A 120 -8.67 1.61 3.40
CA THR A 120 -7.68 1.07 4.33
C THR A 120 -7.11 2.17 5.24
N PRO A 121 -6.79 1.85 6.51
CA PRO A 121 -6.14 2.79 7.40
C PRO A 121 -4.70 3.08 6.93
N PRO A 122 -4.11 4.24 7.29
CA PRO A 122 -2.72 4.55 6.98
C PRO A 122 -1.77 3.80 7.93
N LEU A 123 -1.69 2.49 7.80
CA LEU A 123 -0.83 1.67 8.65
C LEU A 123 0.58 1.55 8.07
N PRO A 124 1.63 1.75 8.88
CA PRO A 124 2.99 1.46 8.47
C PRO A 124 3.13 -0.02 8.06
N GLY A 125 3.72 -0.25 6.89
CA GLY A 125 3.89 -1.61 6.39
C GLY A 125 2.71 -2.22 5.68
N GLN A 126 1.67 -1.47 5.49
CA GLN A 126 0.57 -1.88 4.64
C GLN A 126 1.09 -2.11 3.21
N ARG A 127 0.93 -3.35 2.73
CA ARG A 127 1.35 -3.75 1.39
C ARG A 127 0.23 -3.63 0.35
N ALA A 128 -0.98 -3.39 0.79
CA ALA A 128 -2.13 -3.20 -0.08
C ALA A 128 -2.96 -2.02 0.39
N GLU A 129 -3.37 -1.18 -0.55
CA GLU A 129 -4.34 -0.12 -0.34
C GLU A 129 -5.63 -0.49 -1.08
N LEU A 130 -6.75 -0.34 -0.38
CA LEU A 130 -8.07 -0.54 -0.94
C LEU A 130 -8.73 0.82 -1.11
N SER A 131 -9.17 1.13 -2.32
CA SER A 131 -9.83 2.38 -2.66
C SER A 131 -11.12 2.16 -3.44
N LEU A 132 -12.07 3.06 -3.23
CA LEU A 132 -13.32 3.14 -3.97
C LEU A 132 -13.26 4.38 -4.86
N HIS A 133 -13.44 4.20 -6.15
CA HIS A 133 -13.48 5.27 -7.13
C HIS A 133 -14.91 5.43 -7.67
N THR A 134 -15.33 6.67 -7.85
CA THR A 134 -16.58 7.03 -8.52
C THR A 134 -16.26 7.96 -9.66
N LEU A 135 -16.69 7.61 -10.85
CA LEU A 135 -16.53 8.42 -12.06
C LEU A 135 -17.91 8.82 -12.57
N ASP A 136 -18.15 10.11 -12.67
CA ASP A 136 -19.35 10.64 -13.32
C ASP A 136 -19.36 10.24 -14.81
N ALA A 137 -20.49 10.37 -15.48
CA ALA A 137 -20.61 10.11 -16.92
C ALA A 137 -19.58 10.95 -17.71
N GLY A 138 -18.77 10.30 -18.54
CA GLY A 138 -17.71 10.94 -19.33
C GLY A 138 -16.44 11.30 -18.58
N ALA A 139 -16.34 11.00 -17.26
CA ALA A 139 -15.15 11.28 -16.47
C ALA A 139 -14.06 10.20 -16.63
N ALA A 140 -12.84 10.55 -16.23
CA ALA A 140 -11.70 9.65 -16.22
C ALA A 140 -10.87 9.82 -14.94
N THR A 141 -10.12 8.77 -14.55
CA THR A 141 -9.22 8.85 -13.37
C THR A 141 -7.91 9.60 -13.66
N GLY A 142 -7.61 9.84 -14.93
CA GLY A 142 -6.42 10.51 -15.42
C GLY A 142 -6.44 10.57 -16.94
N GLY A 143 -5.30 10.84 -17.55
CA GLY A 143 -5.16 10.97 -19.00
C GLY A 143 -3.95 10.23 -19.58
N PRO A 144 -3.90 10.12 -20.92
CA PRO A 144 -2.84 9.37 -21.60
C PRO A 144 -1.44 9.97 -21.45
N SER A 145 -1.34 11.20 -20.96
CA SER A 145 -0.07 11.88 -20.72
C SER A 145 0.37 11.87 -19.27
N ASP A 146 -0.41 11.26 -18.38
CA ASP A 146 -0.06 11.21 -16.96
C ASP A 146 1.04 10.17 -16.74
N PRO A 147 2.05 10.51 -15.93
CA PRO A 147 3.09 9.55 -15.59
C PRO A 147 2.52 8.44 -14.71
N PRO A 148 3.15 7.25 -14.68
CA PRO A 148 2.79 6.23 -13.72
C PRO A 148 2.81 6.77 -12.29
N LEU A 149 1.74 6.57 -11.55
CA LEU A 149 1.58 7.09 -10.18
C LEU A 149 2.11 6.13 -9.12
N HIS A 150 2.41 4.88 -9.49
CA HIS A 150 2.74 3.81 -8.56
C HIS A 150 4.20 3.37 -8.68
N GLU A 151 4.73 2.83 -7.58
CA GLU A 151 6.12 2.35 -7.54
C GLU A 151 6.33 1.14 -8.47
N PRO A 152 7.56 0.96 -9.04
CA PRO A 152 7.88 -0.19 -9.87
C PRO A 152 7.55 -1.52 -9.20
N GLY A 153 6.89 -2.42 -9.95
CA GLY A 153 6.46 -3.72 -9.49
C GLY A 153 5.14 -3.72 -8.71
N SER A 154 4.46 -2.58 -8.61
CA SER A 154 3.11 -2.53 -8.04
C SER A 154 2.10 -3.20 -8.97
N ARG A 155 1.09 -3.82 -8.38
CA ARG A 155 -0.06 -4.40 -9.10
C ARG A 155 -1.35 -3.81 -8.62
N GLU A 156 -2.24 -3.53 -9.54
CA GLU A 156 -3.60 -3.14 -9.25
C GLU A 156 -4.58 -4.23 -9.71
N THR A 157 -5.55 -4.52 -8.83
CA THR A 157 -6.71 -5.35 -9.16
C THR A 157 -7.95 -4.50 -8.95
N THR A 158 -8.73 -4.30 -10.02
CA THR A 158 -9.92 -3.45 -9.97
C THR A 158 -11.16 -4.25 -10.36
N LEU A 159 -12.18 -4.18 -9.51
CA LEU A 159 -13.53 -4.71 -9.74
C LEU A 159 -14.44 -3.55 -10.14
N VAL A 160 -15.18 -3.71 -11.22
CA VAL A 160 -16.28 -2.81 -11.59
C VAL A 160 -17.51 -3.17 -10.76
N GLU A 161 -17.86 -2.35 -9.77
CA GLU A 161 -19.06 -2.60 -8.94
C GLU A 161 -20.35 -2.16 -9.66
N GLN A 162 -20.27 -1.06 -10.41
CA GLN A 162 -21.43 -0.47 -11.10
C GLN A 162 -20.99 0.24 -12.38
N GLY A 163 -21.86 0.21 -13.39
CA GLY A 163 -21.64 0.87 -14.68
C GLY A 163 -20.73 0.08 -15.60
N SER A 164 -20.06 0.78 -16.50
CA SER A 164 -19.06 0.24 -17.41
C SER A 164 -17.91 1.23 -17.53
N VAL A 165 -16.71 0.73 -17.70
CA VAL A 165 -15.51 1.56 -17.86
C VAL A 165 -14.60 0.99 -18.94
N VAL A 166 -13.70 1.82 -19.42
CA VAL A 166 -12.59 1.42 -20.28
C VAL A 166 -11.29 1.63 -19.51
N LEU A 167 -10.57 0.56 -19.23
CA LEU A 167 -9.17 0.67 -18.79
C LEU A 167 -8.30 0.93 -20.01
N VAL A 168 -7.56 2.03 -19.98
CA VAL A 168 -6.46 2.29 -20.91
C VAL A 168 -5.16 2.00 -20.16
N CYS A 169 -4.42 0.99 -20.59
CA CYS A 169 -3.16 0.57 -19.96
C CYS A 169 -2.11 0.31 -21.03
N ASP A 170 -0.98 0.97 -20.96
CA ASP A 170 0.11 0.91 -21.97
C ASP A 170 -0.42 1.10 -23.40
N GLY A 171 -1.32 2.07 -23.58
CA GLY A 171 -1.97 2.40 -24.87
C GLY A 171 -3.01 1.39 -25.35
N ARG A 172 -3.28 0.31 -24.63
CA ARG A 172 -4.32 -0.68 -24.95
C ARG A 172 -5.60 -0.37 -24.20
N ARG A 173 -6.72 -0.61 -24.87
CA ARG A 173 -8.06 -0.36 -24.30
C ARG A 173 -8.75 -1.68 -23.96
N HIS A 174 -9.30 -1.76 -22.76
CA HIS A 174 -10.03 -2.92 -22.24
C HIS A 174 -11.40 -2.45 -21.72
N GLU A 175 -12.46 -2.88 -22.39
CA GLU A 175 -13.83 -2.60 -21.96
C GLU A 175 -14.22 -3.54 -20.82
N LEU A 176 -14.77 -2.99 -19.74
CA LEU A 176 -15.17 -3.70 -18.53
C LEU A 176 -16.58 -3.30 -18.16
N ALA A 177 -17.41 -4.28 -17.84
CA ALA A 177 -18.77 -4.11 -17.35
C ALA A 177 -18.87 -4.41 -15.85
N ALA A 178 -19.99 -4.05 -15.24
CA ALA A 178 -20.24 -4.39 -13.84
C ALA A 178 -20.10 -5.90 -13.57
N GLY A 179 -19.32 -6.25 -12.57
CA GLY A 179 -18.93 -7.61 -12.21
C GLY A 179 -17.58 -8.07 -12.81
N ASP A 180 -17.05 -7.38 -13.82
CA ASP A 180 -15.74 -7.70 -14.36
C ASP A 180 -14.61 -7.27 -13.41
N CYS A 181 -13.54 -8.05 -13.42
CA CYS A 181 -12.35 -7.80 -12.64
C CYS A 181 -11.11 -7.83 -13.54
N VAL A 182 -10.24 -6.85 -13.40
CA VAL A 182 -8.97 -6.76 -14.13
C VAL A 182 -7.81 -6.67 -13.19
N THR A 183 -6.68 -7.29 -13.54
CA THR A 183 -5.40 -7.15 -12.82
C THR A 183 -4.32 -6.77 -13.83
N PHE A 184 -3.54 -5.74 -13.49
CA PHE A 184 -2.46 -5.24 -14.35
C PHE A 184 -1.26 -4.74 -13.52
N ASP A 185 -0.13 -4.54 -14.19
CA ASP A 185 1.05 -3.94 -13.58
C ASP A 185 0.83 -2.41 -13.48
N ALA A 186 0.67 -1.93 -12.24
CA ALA A 186 0.25 -0.55 -11.97
C ALA A 186 1.38 0.49 -12.17
N ASP A 187 2.62 0.04 -12.37
CA ASP A 187 3.74 0.87 -12.78
C ASP A 187 3.75 1.24 -14.27
N LEU A 188 2.80 0.68 -15.05
CA LEU A 188 2.54 1.11 -16.42
C LEU A 188 1.64 2.34 -16.45
N PRO A 189 1.77 3.23 -17.47
CA PRO A 189 0.82 4.32 -17.68
C PRO A 189 -0.60 3.77 -17.87
N HIS A 190 -1.52 4.19 -17.00
CA HIS A 190 -2.90 3.71 -17.05
C HIS A 190 -3.89 4.73 -16.51
N HIS A 191 -5.14 4.63 -16.95
CA HIS A 191 -6.30 5.34 -16.41
C HIS A 191 -7.59 4.60 -16.78
N PHE A 192 -8.65 4.89 -16.05
CA PHE A 192 -10.00 4.42 -16.34
C PHE A 192 -10.82 5.57 -16.93
N GLU A 193 -11.62 5.28 -17.94
CA GLU A 193 -12.59 6.19 -18.54
C GLU A 193 -14.01 5.64 -18.34
N ASN A 194 -14.96 6.51 -18.01
CA ASN A 194 -16.38 6.14 -17.98
C ASN A 194 -17.10 6.65 -19.24
N PRO A 195 -17.26 5.85 -20.29
CA PRO A 195 -17.98 6.25 -21.50
C PRO A 195 -19.51 6.13 -21.35
N GLY A 196 -19.99 5.59 -20.24
CA GLY A 196 -21.41 5.35 -19.98
C GLY A 196 -22.20 6.63 -19.69
N PRO A 197 -23.53 6.56 -19.74
CA PRO A 197 -24.40 7.71 -19.49
C PRO A 197 -24.65 7.98 -18.00
N GLY A 198 -24.21 7.10 -17.11
CA GLY A 198 -24.36 7.21 -15.66
C GLY A 198 -23.05 7.01 -14.94
N ASP A 199 -23.07 7.12 -13.60
CA ASP A 199 -21.88 6.95 -12.77
C ASP A 199 -21.35 5.52 -12.84
N ALA A 200 -20.04 5.39 -12.85
CA ALA A 200 -19.34 4.12 -12.66
C ALA A 200 -18.66 4.07 -11.29
N ARG A 201 -18.66 2.88 -10.67
CA ARG A 201 -18.00 2.63 -9.38
C ARG A 201 -17.01 1.49 -9.51
N LEU A 202 -15.81 1.73 -9.01
CA LEU A 202 -14.69 0.80 -9.06
C LEU A 202 -14.17 0.56 -7.65
N LEU A 203 -13.92 -0.71 -7.31
CA LEU A 203 -13.17 -1.07 -6.11
C LEU A 203 -11.78 -1.52 -6.53
N ALA A 204 -10.76 -0.75 -6.17
CA ALA A 204 -9.37 -1.01 -6.54
C ALA A 204 -8.56 -1.49 -5.33
N VAL A 205 -7.73 -2.48 -5.54
CA VAL A 205 -6.71 -2.98 -4.63
C VAL A 205 -5.35 -2.75 -5.26
N LEU A 206 -4.61 -1.81 -4.72
CA LEU A 206 -3.23 -1.57 -5.10
C LEU A 206 -2.31 -2.35 -4.16
N ALA A 207 -1.54 -3.29 -4.68
CA ALA A 207 -0.54 -4.04 -3.93
C ALA A 207 0.86 -3.53 -4.30
N ALA A 208 1.66 -3.16 -3.30
CA ALA A 208 3.08 -2.84 -3.51
C ALA A 208 3.83 -4.07 -4.02
N GLY A 209 4.68 -3.88 -5.03
CA GLY A 209 5.40 -4.96 -5.66
C GLY A 209 6.28 -5.74 -4.70
N LEU A 210 6.16 -7.06 -4.74
CA LEU A 210 7.20 -7.94 -4.22
C LEU A 210 8.31 -7.97 -5.27
N ARG A 211 9.45 -7.34 -5.00
CA ARG A 211 10.62 -7.53 -5.84
C ARG A 211 10.97 -9.01 -5.82
N ARG A 212 10.72 -9.70 -6.94
CA ARG A 212 11.32 -11.01 -7.17
C ARG A 212 12.80 -10.76 -7.43
N SER A 213 13.63 -11.19 -6.49
CA SER A 213 15.08 -11.27 -6.66
C SER A 213 15.43 -12.41 -7.62
#